data_3033e7ea3c3e15ada0f5e70782c1895d
#
_entry.id   3033e7ea3c3e15ada0f5e70782c1895d
#
_cell.length_a   1.000
_cell.length_b   1.000
_cell.length_c   1.000
_cell.angle_alpha   90.00
_cell.angle_beta   90.00
_cell.angle_gamma   90.00
#
_symmetry.space_group_name_H-M   'P 1'
#
loop_
_entity.id
_entity.type
_entity.pdbx_description
1 polymer ?
#
loop_
_entity_poly.entity_id
_entity_poly.type
_entity_poly.pdbx_seq_one_letter_code
_entity_poly.pdbx_strand_id
1 'polypeptide(L)'
;MHPTRIFATPQELDKAFEDYKDDLRTQSYEWKKVQYVGKDGDRVEEPTKVPMTLEGFKRYCRKNHGDVTEYFLNRDNYYNDFTIICSHIKEEIRENQILGGLLGFFNPSITQRLNGLVERQETTIKEQPLFPDEPTV
;
A
#
# COMPACT_ATOMS: atom_id res chain seq x y z
N MET A 1 -2.11 6.61 30.72
CA MET A 1 -2.97 7.68 30.24
C MET A 1 -2.96 7.71 28.71
N HIS A 2 -4.14 7.72 28.12
CA HIS A 2 -4.24 7.76 26.67
C HIS A 2 -4.26 9.21 26.17
N PRO A 3 -3.65 9.48 25.00
CA PRO A 3 -3.67 10.82 24.46
C PRO A 3 -5.10 11.23 24.04
N THR A 4 -5.30 12.53 23.93
CA THR A 4 -6.56 13.05 23.42
C THR A 4 -6.73 12.58 21.98
N ARG A 5 -7.95 12.13 21.65
CA ARG A 5 -8.25 11.66 20.31
C ARG A 5 -8.22 12.82 19.31
N ILE A 6 -7.52 12.58 18.21
CA ILE A 6 -7.47 13.53 17.09
C ILE A 6 -8.78 13.50 16.32
N PHE A 7 -9.29 12.29 16.09
CA PHE A 7 -10.57 12.09 15.43
C PHE A 7 -11.59 11.58 16.44
N ALA A 8 -12.73 12.22 16.50
CA ALA A 8 -13.78 11.83 17.43
C ALA A 8 -14.56 10.61 16.93
N THR A 9 -14.68 10.44 15.62
CA THR A 9 -15.47 9.37 15.02
C THR A 9 -14.69 8.68 13.91
N PRO A 10 -15.04 7.39 13.63
CA PRO A 10 -14.46 6.68 12.49
C PRO A 10 -14.69 7.38 11.16
N GLN A 11 -15.80 8.09 11.01
CA GLN A 11 -16.11 8.83 9.79
C GLN A 11 -15.10 9.95 9.53
N GLU A 12 -14.61 10.58 10.59
CA GLU A 12 -13.57 11.61 10.46
C GLU A 12 -12.25 11.04 9.98
N LEU A 13 -11.89 9.85 10.47
CA LEU A 13 -10.69 9.15 10.00
C LEU A 13 -10.84 8.73 8.54
N ASP A 14 -12.04 8.24 8.18
CA ASP A 14 -12.32 7.87 6.79
C ASP A 14 -12.20 9.07 5.85
N LYS A 15 -12.71 10.23 6.29
CA LYS A 15 -12.58 11.45 5.51
C LYS A 15 -11.12 11.84 5.32
N ALA A 16 -10.32 11.72 6.36
CA ALA A 16 -8.88 11.99 6.25
C ALA A 16 -8.22 11.05 5.22
N PHE A 17 -8.65 9.80 5.16
CA PHE A 17 -8.15 8.87 4.18
C PHE A 17 -8.57 9.26 2.75
N GLU A 18 -9.81 9.70 2.56
CA GLU A 18 -10.24 10.21 1.26
C GLU A 18 -9.43 11.43 0.83
N ASP A 19 -9.16 12.34 1.76
CA ASP A 19 -8.32 13.50 1.50
C ASP A 19 -6.89 13.09 1.13
N TYR A 20 -6.35 12.06 1.78
CA TYR A 20 -5.05 11.51 1.43
C TYR A 20 -5.03 10.97 0.00
N LYS A 21 -6.09 10.28 -0.42
CA LYS A 21 -6.18 9.76 -1.78
C LYS A 21 -6.19 10.91 -2.80
N ASP A 22 -6.86 12.00 -2.48
CA ASP A 22 -6.86 13.18 -3.35
C ASP A 22 -5.48 13.83 -3.41
N ASP A 23 -4.76 13.86 -2.29
CA ASP A 23 -3.39 14.36 -2.25
C ASP A 23 -2.46 13.52 -3.13
N LEU A 24 -2.65 12.19 -3.15
CA LEU A 24 -1.87 11.32 -4.03
C LEU A 24 -2.07 11.64 -5.51
N ARG A 25 -3.27 12.02 -5.91
CA ARG A 25 -3.52 12.42 -7.29
C ARG A 25 -2.71 13.65 -7.66
N THR A 26 -2.57 14.59 -6.74
CA THR A 26 -1.71 15.76 -6.92
C THR A 26 -0.25 15.36 -7.03
N GLN A 27 0.21 14.46 -6.15
CA GLN A 27 1.59 13.96 -6.19
C GLN A 27 1.93 13.27 -7.51
N SER A 28 0.97 12.66 -8.17
CA SER A 28 1.22 11.98 -9.43
C SER A 28 1.74 12.93 -10.51
N TYR A 29 1.44 14.22 -10.39
CA TYR A 29 1.98 15.23 -11.31
C TYR A 29 3.37 15.69 -10.93
N GLU A 30 3.77 15.51 -9.67
CA GLU A 30 5.12 15.84 -9.22
C GLU A 30 6.10 14.73 -9.56
N TRP A 31 5.65 13.49 -9.55
CA TRP A 31 6.48 12.32 -9.84
C TRP A 31 6.26 11.89 -11.28
N LYS A 32 7.01 12.50 -12.18
CA LYS A 32 6.84 12.29 -13.61
C LYS A 32 7.86 11.32 -14.15
N LYS A 33 7.43 10.48 -15.09
CA LYS A 33 8.36 9.72 -15.92
C LYS A 33 8.71 10.56 -17.13
N VAL A 34 10.00 10.63 -17.43
CA VAL A 34 10.49 11.31 -18.62
C VAL A 34 10.92 10.27 -19.62
N GLN A 35 10.42 10.36 -20.84
CA GLN A 35 10.77 9.47 -21.93
C GLN A 35 11.17 10.29 -23.14
N TYR A 36 12.10 9.77 -23.92
CA TYR A 36 12.49 10.35 -25.19
C TYR A 36 11.98 9.43 -26.28
N VAL A 37 11.08 9.93 -27.10
CA VAL A 37 10.40 9.13 -28.11
C VAL A 37 10.64 9.66 -29.51
N GLY A 38 10.59 8.75 -30.48
CA GLY A 38 10.74 9.09 -31.87
C GLY A 38 12.19 9.28 -32.29
N LYS A 39 12.39 9.50 -33.57
CA LYS A 39 13.73 9.68 -34.17
C LYS A 39 14.41 10.96 -33.68
N ASP A 40 13.59 11.96 -33.36
CA ASP A 40 14.09 13.27 -32.94
C ASP A 40 14.35 13.34 -31.45
N GLY A 41 14.04 12.27 -30.70
CA GLY A 41 14.26 12.24 -29.26
C GLY A 41 13.40 13.22 -28.48
N ASP A 42 12.14 13.37 -28.88
CA ASP A 42 11.23 14.28 -28.21
C ASP A 42 11.04 13.89 -26.75
N ARG A 43 11.13 14.88 -25.86
CA ARG A 43 10.95 14.66 -24.42
C ARG A 43 9.45 14.64 -24.11
N VAL A 44 9.01 13.51 -23.56
CA VAL A 44 7.62 13.33 -23.15
C VAL A 44 7.59 13.10 -21.64
N GLU A 45 6.73 13.83 -20.95
CA GLU A 45 6.50 13.67 -19.51
C GLU A 45 5.15 13.03 -19.27
N GLU A 46 5.13 11.98 -18.43
CA GLU A 46 3.90 11.32 -18.03
C GLU A 46 3.76 11.35 -16.52
N PRO A 47 2.58 11.72 -15.99
CA PRO A 47 2.33 11.60 -14.57
C PRO A 47 2.48 10.17 -14.14
N THR A 48 3.16 9.95 -13.01
CA THR A 48 3.36 8.61 -12.44
C THR A 48 2.28 8.35 -11.40
N LYS A 49 1.78 7.12 -11.38
CA LYS A 49 0.87 6.72 -10.31
C LYS A 49 1.67 6.49 -9.03
N VAL A 50 1.25 7.17 -7.96
CA VAL A 50 1.89 7.02 -6.65
C VAL A 50 1.08 6.01 -5.86
N PRO A 51 1.71 4.90 -5.40
CA PRO A 51 0.98 3.89 -4.65
C PRO A 51 0.58 4.39 -3.27
N MET A 52 -0.56 3.92 -2.79
CA MET A 52 -0.97 4.13 -1.41
C MET A 52 -0.11 3.28 -0.49
N THR A 53 0.32 3.85 0.63
CA THR A 53 0.99 3.11 1.70
C THR A 53 0.45 3.56 3.04
N LEU A 54 0.50 2.66 4.03
CA LEU A 54 0.05 3.02 5.37
C LEU A 54 0.96 4.11 5.96
N GLU A 55 2.25 4.00 5.71
CA GLU A 55 3.22 5.00 6.15
C GLU A 55 2.95 6.36 5.50
N GLY A 56 2.58 6.37 4.24
CA GLY A 56 2.21 7.60 3.53
C GLY A 56 0.98 8.24 4.13
N PHE A 57 -0.04 7.44 4.45
CA PHE A 57 -1.24 7.94 5.11
C PHE A 57 -0.93 8.50 6.50
N LYS A 58 -0.14 7.77 7.28
CA LYS A 58 0.25 8.24 8.61
C LYS A 58 1.03 9.56 8.54
N ARG A 59 1.91 9.70 7.55
CA ARG A 59 2.66 10.93 7.34
C ARG A 59 1.73 12.09 6.95
N TYR A 60 0.77 11.83 6.07
CA TYR A 60 -0.24 12.81 5.70
C TYR A 60 -1.01 13.30 6.93
N CYS A 61 -1.44 12.36 7.79
CA CYS A 61 -2.14 12.70 9.00
C CYS A 61 -1.28 13.52 9.97
N ARG A 62 -0.01 13.15 10.15
CA ARG A 62 0.89 13.91 11.02
C ARG A 62 1.04 15.35 10.56
N LYS A 63 1.05 15.55 9.25
CA LYS A 63 1.19 16.90 8.68
C LYS A 63 -0.07 17.75 8.86
N ASN A 64 -1.23 17.14 8.74
CA ASN A 64 -2.51 17.87 8.67
C ASN A 64 -3.38 17.74 9.92
N HIS A 65 -3.20 16.71 10.72
CA HIS A 65 -4.06 16.41 11.87
C HIS A 65 -3.27 16.05 13.12
N GLY A 66 -2.45 15.01 13.05
CA GLY A 66 -1.67 14.48 14.16
C GLY A 66 -1.33 13.01 13.93
N ASP A 67 -0.66 12.39 14.89
CA ASP A 67 -0.22 11.00 14.77
C ASP A 67 -1.38 10.04 14.99
N VAL A 68 -1.65 9.18 14.01
CA VAL A 68 -2.75 8.22 14.06
C VAL A 68 -2.28 6.80 14.34
N THR A 69 -1.02 6.61 14.68
CA THR A 69 -0.45 5.28 14.90
C THR A 69 -1.24 4.49 15.94
N GLU A 70 -1.64 5.11 17.03
CA GLU A 70 -2.37 4.43 18.10
C GLU A 70 -3.76 3.95 17.67
N TYR A 71 -4.39 4.62 16.70
CA TYR A 71 -5.67 4.16 16.16
C TYR A 71 -5.53 2.78 15.52
N PHE A 72 -4.44 2.56 14.79
CA PHE A 72 -4.16 1.29 14.13
C PHE A 72 -3.64 0.22 15.08
N LEU A 73 -2.88 0.60 16.11
CA LEU A 73 -2.38 -0.34 17.11
C LEU A 73 -3.45 -0.75 18.11
N ASN A 74 -4.36 0.16 18.41
CA ASN A 74 -5.45 -0.08 19.35
C ASN A 74 -4.97 -0.64 20.71
N ARG A 75 -3.98 0.01 21.30
CA ARG A 75 -3.45 -0.42 22.60
C ARG A 75 -4.53 -0.28 23.67
N ASP A 76 -4.60 -1.27 24.53
CA ASP A 76 -5.56 -1.32 25.64
C ASP A 76 -7.01 -1.21 25.18
N ASN A 77 -7.26 -1.53 23.90
CA ASN A 77 -8.59 -1.45 23.29
C ASN A 77 -9.21 -0.06 23.37
N TYR A 78 -8.39 0.97 23.45
CA TYR A 78 -8.86 2.35 23.57
C TYR A 78 -9.57 2.86 22.30
N TYR A 79 -9.18 2.31 21.15
CA TYR A 79 -9.73 2.72 19.85
C TYR A 79 -10.57 1.64 19.19
N ASN A 80 -11.29 0.83 20.02
CA ASN A 80 -12.11 -0.27 19.48
C ASN A 80 -13.15 0.18 18.46
N ASP A 81 -13.69 1.37 18.63
CA ASP A 81 -14.66 1.94 17.71
C ASP A 81 -14.07 2.26 16.33
N PHE A 82 -12.75 2.30 16.22
CA PHE A 82 -12.05 2.56 14.96
C PHE A 82 -11.55 1.29 14.26
N THR A 83 -11.78 0.12 14.85
CA THR A 83 -11.24 -1.14 14.34
C THR A 83 -11.69 -1.42 12.91
N ILE A 84 -12.97 -1.22 12.63
CA ILE A 84 -13.52 -1.50 11.30
C ILE A 84 -12.93 -0.57 10.26
N ILE A 85 -12.91 0.74 10.55
CA ILE A 85 -12.38 1.70 9.57
C ILE A 85 -10.89 1.50 9.33
N CYS A 86 -10.12 1.19 10.38
CA CYS A 86 -8.69 0.90 10.23
C CYS A 86 -8.47 -0.33 9.34
N SER A 87 -9.30 -1.36 9.50
CA SER A 87 -9.23 -2.55 8.65
C SER A 87 -9.54 -2.21 7.20
N HIS A 88 -10.57 -1.42 6.95
CA HIS A 88 -10.93 -1.00 5.60
C HIS A 88 -9.82 -0.18 4.93
N ILE A 89 -9.19 0.70 5.68
CA ILE A 89 -8.07 1.49 5.16
C ILE A 89 -6.91 0.58 4.75
N LYS A 90 -6.55 -0.38 5.59
CA LYS A 90 -5.48 -1.33 5.27
C LYS A 90 -5.82 -2.18 4.06
N GLU A 91 -7.07 -2.63 3.95
CA GLU A 91 -7.53 -3.43 2.82
C GLU A 91 -7.48 -2.64 1.52
N GLU A 92 -7.91 -1.39 1.54
CA GLU A 92 -7.90 -0.55 0.35
C GLU A 92 -6.48 -0.23 -0.10
N ILE A 93 -5.57 0.02 0.84
CA ILE A 93 -4.15 0.21 0.53
C ILE A 93 -3.57 -1.04 -0.11
N ARG A 94 -3.84 -2.20 0.48
CA ARG A 94 -3.37 -3.48 -0.05
C ARG A 94 -3.91 -3.73 -1.45
N GLU A 95 -5.20 -3.49 -1.66
CA GLU A 95 -5.83 -3.65 -2.97
C GLU A 95 -5.18 -2.73 -4.00
N ASN A 96 -4.94 -1.47 -3.65
CA ASN A 96 -4.28 -0.54 -4.55
C ASN A 96 -2.90 -1.03 -4.98
N GLN A 97 -2.11 -1.54 -4.04
CA GLN A 97 -0.77 -2.04 -4.32
C GLN A 97 -0.81 -3.29 -5.21
N ILE A 98 -1.72 -4.21 -4.91
CA ILE A 98 -1.85 -5.45 -5.68
C ILE A 98 -2.33 -5.16 -7.10
N LEU A 99 -3.38 -4.36 -7.25
CA LEU A 99 -3.91 -4.02 -8.56
C LEU A 99 -2.89 -3.23 -9.37
N GLY A 100 -2.18 -2.31 -8.73
CA GLY A 100 -1.12 -1.56 -9.41
C GLY A 100 0.00 -2.44 -9.92
N GLY A 101 0.37 -3.46 -9.14
CA GLY A 101 1.36 -4.44 -9.57
C GLY A 101 0.85 -5.32 -10.71
N LEU A 102 -0.37 -5.80 -10.60
CA LEU A 102 -0.99 -6.64 -11.63
C LEU A 102 -1.16 -5.91 -12.96
N LEU A 103 -1.50 -4.62 -12.89
CA LEU A 103 -1.68 -3.80 -14.08
C LEU A 103 -0.38 -3.22 -14.61
N GLY A 104 0.73 -3.44 -13.92
CA GLY A 104 2.05 -2.99 -14.36
C GLY A 104 2.37 -1.54 -14.03
N PHE A 105 1.55 -0.86 -13.23
CA PHE A 105 1.84 0.50 -12.78
C PHE A 105 2.94 0.54 -11.72
N PHE A 106 3.03 -0.51 -10.90
CA PHE A 106 4.02 -0.64 -9.85
C PHE A 106 4.92 -1.83 -10.15
N ASN A 107 6.05 -1.94 -9.47
CA ASN A 107 6.94 -3.09 -9.65
C ASN A 107 6.29 -4.34 -9.06
N PRO A 108 5.97 -5.36 -9.88
CA PRO A 108 5.24 -6.54 -9.38
C PRO A 108 6.01 -7.32 -8.32
N SER A 109 7.33 -7.41 -8.46
CA SER A 109 8.15 -8.15 -7.51
C SER A 109 8.12 -7.51 -6.12
N ILE A 110 8.23 -6.19 -6.07
CA ILE A 110 8.16 -5.44 -4.80
C ILE A 110 6.77 -5.55 -4.20
N THR A 111 5.73 -5.43 -5.02
CA THR A 111 4.35 -5.54 -4.58
C THR A 111 4.08 -6.91 -3.96
N GLN A 112 4.59 -7.98 -4.57
CA GLN A 112 4.43 -9.33 -4.06
C GLN A 112 5.11 -9.48 -2.69
N ARG A 113 6.29 -8.93 -2.53
CA ARG A 113 7.02 -9.00 -1.25
C ARG A 113 6.31 -8.25 -0.15
N LEU A 114 5.82 -7.05 -0.44
CA LEU A 114 5.12 -6.22 0.54
C LEU A 114 3.84 -6.89 1.05
N ASN A 115 3.19 -7.64 0.19
CA ASN A 115 1.90 -8.25 0.51
C ASN A 115 1.97 -9.75 0.76
N GLY A 116 3.17 -10.33 0.76
CA GLY A 116 3.37 -11.74 1.04
C GLY A 116 2.71 -12.66 0.02
N LEU A 117 2.70 -12.26 -1.25
CA LEU A 117 2.03 -13.02 -2.29
C LEU A 117 2.98 -14.06 -2.90
N VAL A 118 2.48 -15.25 -3.09
CA VAL A 118 2.92 -16.24 -4.08
C VAL A 118 4.26 -16.94 -3.95
N GLU A 119 5.29 -16.38 -3.36
CA GLU A 119 6.59 -17.06 -3.29
C GLU A 119 6.54 -18.44 -2.63
N ARG A 120 5.50 -18.67 -1.81
CA ARG A 120 5.27 -19.98 -1.21
C ARG A 120 5.05 -21.09 -2.23
N GLN A 121 4.38 -20.77 -3.34
CA GLN A 121 4.13 -21.77 -4.39
C GLN A 121 5.43 -22.19 -5.05
N GLU A 122 6.31 -21.27 -5.32
CA GLU A 122 7.61 -21.58 -5.88
C GLU A 122 8.44 -22.46 -4.96
N THR A 123 8.43 -22.13 -3.68
CA THR A 123 9.13 -22.93 -2.67
C THR A 123 8.60 -24.34 -2.61
N THR A 124 7.28 -24.50 -2.63
CA THR A 124 6.65 -25.82 -2.61
C THR A 124 7.04 -26.64 -3.82
N ILE A 125 7.06 -26.03 -4.99
CA ILE A 125 7.45 -26.71 -6.22
C ILE A 125 8.90 -27.16 -6.16
N LYS A 126 9.78 -26.33 -5.63
CA LYS A 126 11.19 -26.66 -5.51
C LYS A 126 11.46 -27.81 -4.55
N GLU A 127 10.61 -27.98 -3.58
CA GLU A 127 10.75 -29.05 -2.60
C GLU A 127 10.34 -30.40 -3.14
N GLN A 128 9.62 -30.43 -4.23
CA GLN A 128 9.22 -31.68 -4.83
C GLN A 128 10.43 -32.35 -5.49
N PRO A 129 10.66 -33.65 -5.22
CA PRO A 129 11.77 -34.32 -5.87
C PRO A 129 11.52 -34.47 -7.35
N LEU A 130 12.57 -34.27 -8.12
CA LEU A 130 12.48 -34.48 -9.56
C LEU A 130 12.34 -35.92 -9.93
N PHE A 131 12.89 -36.80 -9.09
CA PHE A 131 12.85 -38.21 -9.33
C PHE A 131 12.12 -38.87 -8.17
N PRO A 132 10.82 -38.91 -8.26
CA PRO A 132 10.04 -39.34 -7.11
C PRO A 132 10.29 -40.75 -6.67
N ASP A 133 10.93 -41.52 -7.49
CA ASP A 133 11.08 -42.79 -7.16
C ASP A 133 12.31 -43.18 -6.70
N GLU A 134 12.90 -42.47 -6.44
CA GLU A 134 13.90 -42.72 -5.98
C GLU A 134 13.89 -43.41 -5.07
N PRO A 135 13.88 -43.98 -4.85
CA PRO A 135 13.98 -44.68 -4.25
C PRO A 135 14.11 -45.48 -3.97
N THR A 136 14.02 -45.43 -3.90
CA THR A 136 13.83 -46.03 -3.67
C THR A 136 14.12 -47.05 -3.76
N VAL A 137 14.45 -47.22 -3.93
CA VAL A 137 14.56 -48.13 -4.06
C VAL A 137 14.82 -48.80 -3.55
#